data_079c4eabae67ab39be4ce783ea4da8be
#
_entry.id   079c4eabae67ab39be4ce783ea4da8be
#
_cell.length_a   1.000
_cell.length_b   1.000
_cell.length_c   1.000
_cell.angle_alpha   90.00
_cell.angle_beta   90.00
_cell.angle_gamma   90.00
#
_symmetry.space_group_name_H-M   'P 1'
#
loop_
_entity.id
_entity.type
_entity.pdbx_description
1 polymer ?
#
loop_
_entity_poly.entity_id
_entity_poly.type
_entity_poly.pdbx_seq_one_letter_code
_entity_poly.pdbx_strand_id
1 'polypeptide(L)'
;PTVFGGRINVAHPDIDKTAELKLTATGLQPYYNTTEKMKRSFLNSHAIAKMMATVLQQIQEPLPETLSSKILADHHLMSLTDALQNIHFPVNPEFLRKAQYRLKFEELFYVQLNILRYSKDRQRRYRGFVFETVGKVFNTFYSRNLPFELTGAQKRVLKEIRQDVGSGRQMNRLLQGDVGSGKTLVALMSMLMALDNGYQACMMAPTEILANQHYETIKELLFGMDIRVELLTGSVKGKKREAILSGLLTGDVRILIGTHAVIED
;
A
#
# COMPACT_ATOMS: atom_id res chain seq x y z
N PRO A 1 -7.07 32.90 15.84
CA PRO A 1 -7.41 34.32 15.75
C PRO A 1 -8.13 34.59 14.43
N THR A 2 -9.22 35.36 14.50
CA THR A 2 -9.95 35.86 13.33
C THR A 2 -9.82 37.39 13.30
N VAL A 3 -9.61 37.95 12.11
CA VAL A 3 -9.56 39.40 11.94
C VAL A 3 -10.96 39.87 11.49
N PHE A 4 -11.59 40.69 12.31
CA PHE A 4 -12.86 41.30 11.98
C PHE A 4 -12.81 42.81 12.29
N GLY A 5 -13.12 43.65 11.30
CA GLY A 5 -13.11 45.11 11.47
C GLY A 5 -11.74 45.70 11.85
N GLY A 6 -10.62 45.12 11.39
CA GLY A 6 -9.25 45.54 11.70
C GLY A 6 -8.77 45.16 13.11
N ARG A 7 -9.57 44.39 13.87
CA ARG A 7 -9.19 43.88 15.19
C ARG A 7 -9.00 42.38 15.16
N ILE A 8 -7.96 41.91 15.88
CA ILE A 8 -7.69 40.46 16.03
C ILE A 8 -8.58 39.97 17.17
N ASN A 9 -9.50 39.06 16.86
CA ASN A 9 -10.33 38.39 17.86
C ASN A 9 -9.76 36.98 18.11
N VAL A 10 -9.54 36.64 19.37
CA VAL A 10 -9.18 35.32 19.83
C VAL A 10 -10.34 34.81 20.68
N ALA A 11 -11.06 33.80 20.17
CA ALA A 11 -12.14 33.18 20.93
C ALA A 11 -11.53 32.22 21.97
N HIS A 12 -11.89 32.41 23.25
CA HIS A 12 -11.42 31.58 24.37
C HIS A 12 -9.88 31.42 24.43
N PRO A 13 -9.11 32.53 24.58
CA PRO A 13 -7.66 32.43 24.69
C PRO A 13 -7.28 31.73 25.99
N ASP A 14 -6.37 30.75 25.91
CA ASP A 14 -5.64 30.27 27.08
C ASP A 14 -4.59 31.33 27.44
N ILE A 15 -4.71 31.93 28.64
CA ILE A 15 -3.79 32.96 29.10
C ILE A 15 -2.87 32.36 30.14
N ASP A 16 -1.62 32.15 29.78
CA ASP A 16 -0.59 31.71 30.71
C ASP A 16 0.23 32.89 31.24
N LYS A 17 0.57 32.85 32.54
CA LYS A 17 1.47 33.85 33.12
C LYS A 17 2.90 33.64 32.58
N THR A 18 3.54 34.71 32.15
CA THR A 18 4.91 34.70 31.59
C THR A 18 5.98 33.99 32.44
N ALA A 19 5.76 33.88 33.75
CA ALA A 19 6.64 33.15 34.64
C ALA A 19 6.58 31.62 34.52
N GLU A 20 5.48 31.07 33.96
CA GLU A 20 5.26 29.64 33.75
C GLU A 20 5.72 29.16 32.36
N LEU A 21 6.04 30.10 31.46
CA LEU A 21 6.39 29.84 30.02
C LEU A 21 7.85 29.37 29.80
N LYS A 22 8.64 29.12 30.86
CA LYS A 22 10.08 28.78 30.74
C LYS A 22 10.37 27.27 30.53
N LEU A 23 9.47 26.53 29.88
CA LEU A 23 9.76 25.12 29.58
C LEU A 23 10.72 24.91 28.40
N THR A 24 10.91 25.91 27.53
CA THR A 24 11.88 25.84 26.43
C THR A 24 12.62 27.15 26.23
N ALA A 25 13.94 27.09 26.01
CA ALA A 25 14.76 28.24 25.68
C ALA A 25 14.44 28.88 24.32
N THR A 26 13.70 28.18 23.47
CA THR A 26 13.41 28.53 22.06
C THR A 26 12.04 29.15 21.83
N GLY A 27 11.19 29.24 22.87
CA GLY A 27 9.80 29.69 22.73
C GLY A 27 8.88 28.68 22.04
N LEU A 28 9.39 27.55 21.56
CA LEU A 28 8.58 26.45 21.03
C LEU A 28 8.05 25.60 22.19
N GLN A 29 6.75 25.40 22.26
CA GLN A 29 6.13 24.56 23.29
C GLN A 29 5.48 23.34 22.65
N PRO A 30 5.60 22.16 23.30
CA PRO A 30 4.90 20.96 22.82
C PRO A 30 3.39 21.14 23.03
N TYR A 31 2.62 20.80 21.99
CA TYR A 31 1.18 20.76 22.05
C TYR A 31 0.68 19.32 22.00
N TYR A 32 -0.07 18.93 23.03
CA TYR A 32 -0.66 17.61 23.14
C TYR A 32 -2.16 17.66 22.91
N ASN A 33 -2.67 16.79 22.05
CA ASN A 33 -4.10 16.65 21.85
C ASN A 33 -4.75 16.11 23.12
N THR A 34 -5.82 16.78 23.57
CA THR A 34 -6.56 16.43 24.79
C THR A 34 -8.03 16.26 24.48
N THR A 35 -8.68 15.30 25.13
CA THR A 35 -10.12 15.10 25.05
C THR A 35 -10.84 16.00 26.08
N GLU A 36 -12.13 16.26 25.89
CA GLU A 36 -12.94 17.02 26.87
C GLU A 36 -12.92 16.38 28.27
N LYS A 37 -12.87 15.05 28.35
CA LYS A 37 -12.73 14.33 29.62
C LYS A 37 -11.40 14.63 30.30
N MET A 38 -10.29 14.68 29.55
CA MET A 38 -8.98 15.05 30.09
C MET A 38 -8.94 16.49 30.58
N LYS A 39 -9.51 17.43 29.84
CA LYS A 39 -9.59 18.84 30.24
C LYS A 39 -10.39 19.02 31.55
N ARG A 40 -11.52 18.31 31.69
CA ARG A 40 -12.31 18.29 32.93
C ARG A 40 -11.55 17.75 34.15
N SER A 41 -10.56 16.87 33.89
CA SER A 41 -9.66 16.33 34.91
C SER A 41 -8.35 17.11 35.05
N PHE A 42 -8.32 18.35 34.57
CA PHE A 42 -7.14 19.25 34.58
C PHE A 42 -5.91 18.73 33.83
N LEU A 43 -6.10 17.72 32.96
CA LEU A 43 -5.07 17.19 32.08
C LEU A 43 -5.08 17.94 30.74
N ASN A 44 -4.71 19.22 30.77
CA ASN A 44 -4.50 20.02 29.55
C ASN A 44 -3.10 19.79 28.96
N SER A 45 -2.84 20.36 27.77
CA SER A 45 -1.54 20.22 27.08
C SER A 45 -0.36 20.64 27.96
N HIS A 46 -0.50 21.69 28.77
CA HIS A 46 0.56 22.18 29.66
C HIS A 46 0.85 21.18 30.80
N ALA A 47 -0.19 20.59 31.41
CA ALA A 47 -0.02 19.58 32.45
C ALA A 47 0.72 18.34 31.89
N ILE A 48 0.37 17.91 30.67
CA ILE A 48 1.07 16.80 30.00
C ILE A 48 2.53 17.18 29.71
N ALA A 49 2.81 18.40 29.25
CA ALA A 49 4.16 18.88 29.03
C ALA A 49 5.00 18.85 30.32
N LYS A 50 4.45 19.27 31.46
CA LYS A 50 5.14 19.17 32.77
C LYS A 50 5.44 17.73 33.15
N MET A 51 4.49 16.82 32.99
CA MET A 51 4.71 15.40 33.26
C MET A 51 5.82 14.84 32.35
N MET A 52 5.79 15.15 31.05
CA MET A 52 6.81 14.71 30.10
C MET A 52 8.20 15.25 30.46
N ALA A 53 8.31 16.53 30.86
CA ALA A 53 9.57 17.11 31.31
C ALA A 53 10.12 16.35 32.53
N THR A 54 9.25 16.03 33.50
CA THR A 54 9.64 15.24 34.69
C THR A 54 10.14 13.85 34.31
N VAL A 55 9.42 13.16 33.43
CA VAL A 55 9.81 11.81 32.96
C VAL A 55 11.17 11.86 32.26
N LEU A 56 11.38 12.79 31.34
CA LEU A 56 12.65 12.91 30.61
C LEU A 56 13.83 13.27 31.53
N GLN A 57 13.60 14.04 32.59
CA GLN A 57 14.63 14.35 33.60
C GLN A 57 14.99 13.15 34.50
N GLN A 58 14.05 12.23 34.70
CA GLN A 58 14.27 11.02 35.51
C GLN A 58 15.00 9.90 34.74
N ILE A 59 15.10 10.00 33.43
CA ILE A 59 15.86 9.06 32.60
C ILE A 59 17.34 9.35 32.77
N GLN A 60 18.01 8.54 33.59
CA GLN A 60 19.47 8.72 33.90
C GLN A 60 20.34 8.04 32.84
N GLU A 61 19.89 6.94 32.26
CA GLU A 61 20.64 6.20 31.24
C GLU A 61 20.04 6.46 29.84
N PRO A 62 20.87 6.46 28.78
CA PRO A 62 20.37 6.55 27.41
C PRO A 62 19.40 5.42 27.12
N LEU A 63 18.29 5.74 26.45
CA LEU A 63 17.32 4.75 26.02
C LEU A 63 17.97 3.75 25.05
N PRO A 64 17.65 2.46 25.14
CA PRO A 64 18.16 1.46 24.23
C PRO A 64 17.89 1.85 22.78
N GLU A 65 18.94 1.89 21.96
CA GLU A 65 18.80 2.27 20.55
C GLU A 65 18.08 1.16 19.77
N THR A 66 17.12 1.55 18.97
CA THR A 66 16.26 0.65 18.19
C THR A 66 16.81 0.37 16.80
N LEU A 67 17.65 1.28 16.28
CA LEU A 67 18.29 1.14 14.97
C LEU A 67 19.77 0.78 15.14
N SER A 68 20.32 0.02 14.19
CA SER A 68 21.75 -0.32 14.24
C SER A 68 22.63 0.92 14.05
N SER A 69 23.83 0.90 14.62
CA SER A 69 24.82 1.98 14.48
C SER A 69 25.14 2.32 13.03
N LYS A 70 25.12 1.31 12.16
CA LYS A 70 25.31 1.50 10.72
C LYS A 70 24.18 2.34 10.10
N ILE A 71 22.91 2.04 10.41
CA ILE A 71 21.77 2.82 9.90
C ILE A 71 21.83 4.26 10.39
N LEU A 72 22.16 4.46 11.68
CA LEU A 72 22.32 5.80 12.24
C LEU A 72 23.38 6.60 11.49
N ALA A 73 24.53 5.99 11.22
CA ALA A 73 25.64 6.65 10.51
C ALA A 73 25.31 6.92 9.05
N ASP A 74 24.80 5.93 8.31
CA ASP A 74 24.51 6.03 6.87
C ASP A 74 23.45 7.09 6.55
N HIS A 75 22.51 7.30 7.48
CA HIS A 75 21.40 8.26 7.31
C HIS A 75 21.54 9.52 8.19
N HIS A 76 22.68 9.71 8.85
CA HIS A 76 22.95 10.87 9.73
C HIS A 76 21.84 11.11 10.77
N LEU A 77 21.34 10.03 11.37
CA LEU A 77 20.25 10.09 12.35
C LEU A 77 20.81 10.40 13.74
N MET A 78 20.08 11.21 14.50
CA MET A 78 20.39 11.41 15.91
C MET A 78 19.98 10.18 16.75
N SER A 79 20.52 10.06 17.98
CA SER A 79 20.14 9.01 18.91
C SER A 79 18.66 9.05 19.27
N LEU A 80 18.10 7.92 19.70
CA LEU A 80 16.69 7.86 20.15
C LEU A 80 16.46 8.79 21.34
N THR A 81 17.38 8.81 22.30
CA THR A 81 17.29 9.68 23.48
C THR A 81 17.24 11.15 23.09
N ASP A 82 18.17 11.60 22.22
CA ASP A 82 18.20 12.99 21.76
C ASP A 82 16.93 13.32 20.93
N ALA A 83 16.45 12.39 20.14
CA ALA A 83 15.24 12.58 19.35
C ALA A 83 14.00 12.77 20.24
N LEU A 84 13.85 11.96 21.28
CA LEU A 84 12.74 12.09 22.23
C LEU A 84 12.83 13.35 23.08
N GLN A 85 14.02 13.77 23.48
CA GLN A 85 14.20 15.05 24.17
C GLN A 85 13.83 16.23 23.26
N ASN A 86 14.34 16.25 22.02
CA ASN A 86 14.18 17.37 21.12
C ASN A 86 12.82 17.42 20.40
N ILE A 87 12.06 16.33 20.34
CA ILE A 87 10.68 16.38 19.82
C ILE A 87 9.75 17.08 20.81
N HIS A 88 10.00 16.97 22.10
CA HIS A 88 9.22 17.59 23.17
C HIS A 88 9.76 18.95 23.58
N PHE A 89 11.07 19.06 23.78
CA PHE A 89 11.75 20.28 24.28
C PHE A 89 12.97 20.58 23.41
N PRO A 90 12.76 21.10 22.19
CA PRO A 90 13.85 21.31 21.24
C PRO A 90 14.81 22.39 21.71
N VAL A 91 16.10 22.15 21.60
CA VAL A 91 17.15 23.13 21.84
C VAL A 91 17.08 24.28 20.83
N ASN A 92 16.76 23.95 19.58
CA ASN A 92 16.55 24.91 18.50
C ASN A 92 15.71 24.27 17.36
N PRO A 93 15.22 25.06 16.38
CA PRO A 93 14.42 24.53 15.28
C PRO A 93 15.11 23.48 14.40
N GLU A 94 16.45 23.49 14.33
CA GLU A 94 17.21 22.49 13.57
C GLU A 94 17.16 21.13 14.28
N PHE A 95 17.38 21.11 15.59
CA PHE A 95 17.26 19.87 16.38
C PHE A 95 15.85 19.32 16.37
N LEU A 96 14.83 20.15 16.39
CA LEU A 96 13.44 19.71 16.21
C LEU A 96 13.25 18.97 14.86
N ARG A 97 13.76 19.55 13.77
CA ARG A 97 13.68 18.89 12.44
C ARG A 97 14.43 17.57 12.41
N LYS A 98 15.61 17.50 13.01
CA LYS A 98 16.40 16.25 13.13
C LYS A 98 15.65 15.19 13.94
N ALA A 99 15.03 15.58 15.05
CA ALA A 99 14.21 14.68 15.88
C ALA A 99 12.98 14.16 15.11
N GLN A 100 12.26 15.04 14.42
CA GLN A 100 11.14 14.65 13.56
C GLN A 100 11.57 13.70 12.45
N TYR A 101 12.70 13.97 11.81
CA TYR A 101 13.24 13.10 10.76
C TYR A 101 13.60 11.72 11.32
N ARG A 102 14.30 11.66 12.47
CA ARG A 102 14.68 10.41 13.13
C ARG A 102 13.46 9.54 13.47
N LEU A 103 12.43 10.12 14.10
CA LEU A 103 11.24 9.38 14.52
C LEU A 103 10.40 8.91 13.33
N LYS A 104 10.21 9.76 12.31
CA LYS A 104 9.53 9.38 11.07
C LYS A 104 10.29 8.28 10.31
N PHE A 105 11.62 8.39 10.24
CA PHE A 105 12.46 7.36 9.62
C PHE A 105 12.27 6.02 10.30
N GLU A 106 12.34 5.99 11.62
CA GLU A 106 12.17 4.75 12.39
C GLU A 106 10.81 4.12 12.18
N GLU A 107 9.73 4.89 12.28
CA GLU A 107 8.37 4.40 12.06
C GLU A 107 8.23 3.76 10.67
N LEU A 108 8.65 4.47 9.62
CA LEU A 108 8.59 3.97 8.25
C LEU A 108 9.52 2.78 8.02
N PHE A 109 10.70 2.77 8.64
CA PHE A 109 11.64 1.66 8.57
C PHE A 109 11.03 0.36 9.12
N TYR A 110 10.41 0.41 10.29
CA TYR A 110 9.78 -0.77 10.88
C TYR A 110 8.54 -1.23 10.12
N VAL A 111 7.73 -0.30 9.60
CA VAL A 111 6.61 -0.64 8.70
C VAL A 111 7.14 -1.39 7.48
N GLN A 112 8.16 -0.86 6.83
CA GLN A 112 8.76 -1.49 5.64
C GLN A 112 9.41 -2.83 5.98
N LEU A 113 10.11 -2.93 7.09
CA LEU A 113 10.73 -4.18 7.55
C LEU A 113 9.68 -5.28 7.80
N ASN A 114 8.56 -4.94 8.41
CA ASN A 114 7.47 -5.87 8.63
C ASN A 114 6.84 -6.34 7.32
N ILE A 115 6.62 -5.44 6.36
CA ILE A 115 6.12 -5.79 5.02
C ILE A 115 7.09 -6.76 4.32
N LEU A 116 8.39 -6.48 4.33
CA LEU A 116 9.41 -7.33 3.72
C LEU A 116 9.51 -8.69 4.42
N ARG A 117 9.44 -8.73 5.75
CA ARG A 117 9.42 -9.97 6.53
C ARG A 117 8.20 -10.82 6.15
N TYR A 118 7.01 -10.22 6.15
CA TYR A 118 5.78 -10.92 5.75
C TYR A 118 5.86 -11.46 4.31
N SER A 119 6.36 -10.64 3.38
CA SER A 119 6.57 -11.06 1.98
C SER A 119 7.53 -12.25 1.87
N LYS A 120 8.66 -12.22 2.59
CA LYS A 120 9.63 -13.32 2.59
C LYS A 120 9.07 -14.59 3.24
N ASP A 121 8.36 -14.46 4.36
CA ASP A 121 7.73 -15.60 5.03
C ASP A 121 6.67 -16.25 4.12
N ARG A 122 5.89 -15.45 3.42
CA ARG A 122 4.93 -15.93 2.44
C ARG A 122 5.63 -16.68 1.28
N GLN A 123 6.70 -16.12 0.71
CA GLN A 123 7.46 -16.76 -0.36
C GLN A 123 8.10 -18.11 0.06
N ARG A 124 8.43 -18.26 1.36
CA ARG A 124 8.96 -19.53 1.91
C ARG A 124 7.86 -20.58 2.10
N ARG A 125 6.66 -20.14 2.51
CA ARG A 125 5.54 -21.05 2.84
C ARG A 125 4.78 -21.51 1.60
N TYR A 126 4.65 -20.67 0.58
CA TYR A 126 3.82 -20.94 -0.58
C TYR A 126 4.68 -20.95 -1.83
N ARG A 127 4.64 -22.08 -2.53
CA ARG A 127 5.22 -22.20 -3.86
C ARG A 127 4.24 -21.61 -4.88
N GLY A 128 4.76 -20.96 -5.92
CA GLY A 128 3.98 -20.52 -7.08
C GLY A 128 3.87 -21.63 -8.11
N PHE A 129 2.88 -21.54 -8.95
CA PHE A 129 2.86 -22.32 -10.19
C PHE A 129 3.99 -21.85 -11.10
N VAL A 130 4.66 -22.78 -11.77
CA VAL A 130 5.75 -22.48 -12.70
C VAL A 130 5.16 -22.43 -14.11
N PHE A 131 5.34 -21.30 -14.80
CA PHE A 131 5.00 -21.17 -16.20
C PHE A 131 6.28 -21.33 -17.02
N GLU A 132 6.48 -22.54 -17.52
CA GLU A 132 7.72 -22.91 -18.23
C GLU A 132 7.76 -22.28 -19.62
N THR A 133 6.61 -22.17 -20.28
CA THR A 133 6.54 -21.79 -21.69
C THR A 133 5.69 -20.54 -21.92
N VAL A 134 6.06 -19.79 -22.96
CA VAL A 134 5.20 -18.85 -23.64
C VAL A 134 4.85 -19.49 -24.98
N GLY A 135 3.66 -20.07 -25.03
CA GLY A 135 3.30 -21.02 -26.08
C GLY A 135 2.47 -20.41 -27.20
N LYS A 136 1.64 -21.28 -27.80
CA LYS A 136 0.86 -20.96 -29.01
C LYS A 136 -0.21 -19.87 -28.73
N VAL A 137 -0.87 -19.92 -27.57
CA VAL A 137 -1.98 -19.02 -27.25
C VAL A 137 -1.47 -17.58 -27.17
N PHE A 138 -0.42 -17.36 -26.39
CA PHE A 138 0.21 -16.04 -26.25
C PHE A 138 0.75 -15.53 -27.60
N ASN A 139 1.48 -16.36 -28.33
CA ASN A 139 2.09 -15.96 -29.61
C ASN A 139 1.06 -15.67 -30.69
N THR A 140 -0.05 -16.43 -30.73
CA THR A 140 -1.16 -16.15 -31.66
C THR A 140 -1.82 -14.83 -31.35
N PHE A 141 -2.11 -14.55 -30.08
CA PHE A 141 -2.63 -13.26 -29.64
C PHE A 141 -1.69 -12.12 -30.02
N TYR A 142 -0.41 -12.25 -29.70
CA TYR A 142 0.61 -11.22 -29.97
C TYR A 142 0.75 -10.89 -31.45
N SER A 143 0.65 -11.91 -32.34
CA SER A 143 0.87 -11.74 -33.78
C SER A 143 -0.38 -11.35 -34.58
N ARG A 144 -1.59 -11.68 -34.08
CA ARG A 144 -2.83 -11.55 -34.87
C ARG A 144 -3.89 -10.65 -34.21
N ASN A 145 -4.00 -10.71 -32.88
CA ASN A 145 -5.10 -10.07 -32.16
C ASN A 145 -4.68 -8.78 -31.44
N LEU A 146 -3.38 -8.52 -31.35
CA LEU A 146 -2.88 -7.31 -30.67
C LEU A 146 -3.28 -6.07 -31.48
N PRO A 147 -4.11 -5.15 -30.92
CA PRO A 147 -4.68 -4.04 -31.69
C PRO A 147 -3.66 -2.92 -32.02
N PHE A 148 -2.52 -2.92 -31.34
CA PHE A 148 -1.44 -1.93 -31.52
C PHE A 148 -0.12 -2.48 -30.98
N GLU A 149 1.00 -1.90 -31.40
CA GLU A 149 2.29 -2.27 -30.84
C GLU A 149 2.40 -1.95 -29.35
N LEU A 150 2.98 -2.88 -28.59
CA LEU A 150 3.25 -2.65 -27.17
C LEU A 150 4.29 -1.56 -26.97
N THR A 151 4.04 -0.69 -26.02
CA THR A 151 5.03 0.31 -25.58
C THR A 151 6.23 -0.36 -24.93
N GLY A 152 7.37 0.34 -24.88
CA GLY A 152 8.56 -0.15 -24.19
C GLY A 152 8.33 -0.50 -22.71
N ALA A 153 7.46 0.25 -22.02
CA ALA A 153 7.07 -0.02 -20.65
C ALA A 153 6.26 -1.32 -20.51
N GLN A 154 5.28 -1.55 -21.39
CA GLN A 154 4.48 -2.78 -21.41
C GLN A 154 5.36 -4.01 -21.71
N LYS A 155 6.27 -3.92 -22.70
CA LYS A 155 7.22 -4.99 -23.02
C LYS A 155 8.12 -5.33 -21.82
N ARG A 156 8.64 -4.31 -21.11
CA ARG A 156 9.44 -4.50 -19.90
C ARG A 156 8.65 -5.21 -18.79
N VAL A 157 7.45 -4.73 -18.48
CA VAL A 157 6.60 -5.30 -17.43
C VAL A 157 6.23 -6.76 -17.74
N LEU A 158 5.87 -7.08 -18.98
CA LEU A 158 5.57 -8.46 -19.40
C LEU A 158 6.78 -9.37 -19.27
N LYS A 159 7.99 -8.86 -19.57
CA LYS A 159 9.24 -9.60 -19.35
C LYS A 159 9.49 -9.90 -17.88
N GLU A 160 9.26 -8.91 -17.02
CA GLU A 160 9.39 -9.08 -15.56
C GLU A 160 8.35 -10.07 -15.00
N ILE A 161 7.09 -9.97 -15.44
CA ILE A 161 6.03 -10.93 -15.06
C ILE A 161 6.44 -12.34 -15.49
N ARG A 162 6.91 -12.52 -16.72
CA ARG A 162 7.39 -13.82 -17.22
C ARG A 162 8.52 -14.40 -16.36
N GLN A 163 9.47 -13.57 -15.93
CA GLN A 163 10.56 -14.00 -15.05
C GLN A 163 10.04 -14.47 -13.70
N ASP A 164 9.09 -13.72 -13.13
CA ASP A 164 8.50 -14.06 -11.82
C ASP A 164 7.72 -15.37 -11.87
N VAL A 165 6.81 -15.52 -12.84
CA VAL A 165 5.97 -16.74 -12.96
C VAL A 165 6.79 -17.97 -13.35
N GLY A 166 7.98 -17.80 -13.94
CA GLY A 166 8.92 -18.88 -14.19
C GLY A 166 9.79 -19.26 -12.99
N SER A 167 9.77 -18.47 -11.91
CA SER A 167 10.68 -18.64 -10.77
C SER A 167 10.27 -19.70 -9.74
N GLY A 168 9.04 -20.24 -9.82
CA GLY A 168 8.44 -21.12 -8.81
C GLY A 168 8.04 -20.42 -7.52
N ARG A 169 8.13 -19.11 -7.47
CA ARG A 169 7.65 -18.29 -6.36
C ARG A 169 6.27 -17.70 -6.69
N GLN A 170 5.41 -17.56 -5.68
CA GLN A 170 4.13 -16.92 -5.87
C GLN A 170 4.35 -15.44 -6.23
N MET A 171 3.98 -15.06 -7.46
CA MET A 171 4.06 -13.67 -7.91
C MET A 171 3.01 -12.82 -7.20
N ASN A 172 3.43 -11.65 -6.71
CA ASN A 172 2.55 -10.61 -6.21
C ASN A 172 3.10 -9.25 -6.65
N ARG A 173 2.49 -8.67 -7.69
CA ARG A 173 2.93 -7.41 -8.29
C ARG A 173 1.81 -6.38 -8.33
N LEU A 174 2.14 -5.15 -8.02
CA LEU A 174 1.30 -4.00 -8.28
C LEU A 174 1.65 -3.43 -9.67
N LEU A 175 0.70 -3.50 -10.59
CA LEU A 175 0.82 -2.84 -11.90
C LEU A 175 0.23 -1.43 -11.79
N GLN A 176 1.07 -0.43 -11.82
CA GLN A 176 0.69 0.98 -11.73
C GLN A 176 0.85 1.68 -13.08
N GLY A 177 -0.09 2.54 -13.42
CA GLY A 177 -0.07 3.35 -14.65
C GLY A 177 -1.34 4.19 -14.76
N ASP A 178 -1.32 5.19 -15.63
CA ASP A 178 -2.45 6.10 -15.86
C ASP A 178 -3.67 5.41 -16.47
N VAL A 179 -4.82 6.08 -16.47
CA VAL A 179 -6.00 5.62 -17.19
C VAL A 179 -5.65 5.54 -18.69
N GLY A 180 -6.03 4.44 -19.34
CA GLY A 180 -5.71 4.21 -20.76
C GLY A 180 -4.29 3.69 -21.04
N SER A 181 -3.43 3.47 -20.03
CA SER A 181 -2.06 2.94 -20.22
C SER A 181 -1.99 1.47 -20.66
N GLY A 182 -3.13 0.81 -20.85
CA GLY A 182 -3.20 -0.59 -21.31
C GLY A 182 -2.97 -1.63 -20.21
N LYS A 183 -3.24 -1.32 -18.94
CA LYS A 183 -3.13 -2.28 -17.83
C LYS A 183 -3.93 -3.56 -18.06
N THR A 184 -5.14 -3.45 -18.62
CA THR A 184 -5.99 -4.60 -18.96
C THR A 184 -5.33 -5.51 -20.00
N LEU A 185 -4.63 -4.93 -20.97
CA LEU A 185 -3.91 -5.71 -21.98
C LEU A 185 -2.74 -6.50 -21.36
N VAL A 186 -1.97 -5.87 -20.45
CA VAL A 186 -0.89 -6.55 -19.71
C VAL A 186 -1.45 -7.69 -18.85
N ALA A 187 -2.59 -7.46 -18.19
CA ALA A 187 -3.28 -8.50 -17.42
C ALA A 187 -3.75 -9.66 -18.31
N LEU A 188 -4.38 -9.36 -19.46
CA LEU A 188 -4.78 -10.38 -20.42
C LEU A 188 -3.59 -11.19 -20.91
N MET A 189 -2.51 -10.55 -21.34
CA MET A 189 -1.30 -11.24 -21.80
C MET A 189 -0.67 -12.12 -20.71
N SER A 190 -0.76 -11.71 -19.45
CA SER A 190 -0.33 -12.54 -18.30
C SER A 190 -1.23 -13.76 -18.11
N MET A 191 -2.55 -13.60 -18.29
CA MET A 191 -3.50 -14.71 -18.29
C MET A 191 -3.22 -15.70 -19.43
N LEU A 192 -2.90 -15.21 -20.63
CA LEU A 192 -2.55 -16.07 -21.77
C LEU A 192 -1.29 -16.90 -21.52
N MET A 193 -0.30 -16.36 -20.78
CA MET A 193 0.84 -17.19 -20.33
C MET A 193 0.38 -18.32 -19.40
N ALA A 194 -0.58 -18.09 -18.51
CA ALA A 194 -1.13 -19.14 -17.66
C ALA A 194 -1.84 -20.24 -18.50
N LEU A 195 -2.61 -19.83 -19.51
CA LEU A 195 -3.30 -20.75 -20.39
C LEU A 195 -2.34 -21.64 -21.21
N ASP A 196 -1.21 -21.08 -21.66
CA ASP A 196 -0.17 -21.84 -22.35
C ASP A 196 0.46 -22.93 -21.48
N ASN A 197 0.38 -22.78 -20.16
CA ASN A 197 0.89 -23.75 -19.18
C ASN A 197 -0.19 -24.64 -18.57
N GLY A 198 -1.37 -24.70 -19.19
CA GLY A 198 -2.46 -25.58 -18.78
C GLY A 198 -3.31 -25.06 -17.61
N TYR A 199 -3.06 -23.86 -17.14
CA TYR A 199 -3.83 -23.26 -16.05
C TYR A 199 -5.02 -22.46 -16.57
N GLN A 200 -5.99 -22.23 -15.70
CA GLN A 200 -7.07 -21.28 -15.90
C GLN A 200 -6.65 -19.93 -15.29
N ALA A 201 -7.31 -18.85 -15.73
CA ALA A 201 -7.05 -17.51 -15.21
C ALA A 201 -8.33 -16.88 -14.68
N CYS A 202 -8.21 -16.04 -13.66
CA CYS A 202 -9.32 -15.27 -13.10
C CYS A 202 -8.95 -13.78 -13.02
N MET A 203 -9.88 -12.92 -13.46
CA MET A 203 -9.81 -11.49 -13.29
C MET A 203 -10.93 -11.02 -12.38
N MET A 204 -10.59 -10.48 -11.22
CA MET A 204 -11.56 -9.93 -10.27
C MET A 204 -11.63 -8.41 -10.39
N ALA A 205 -12.83 -7.86 -10.52
CA ALA A 205 -13.11 -6.44 -10.54
C ALA A 205 -13.90 -6.00 -9.29
N PRO A 206 -13.72 -4.77 -8.80
CA PRO A 206 -14.41 -4.31 -7.59
C PRO A 206 -15.91 -4.09 -7.75
N THR A 207 -16.39 -3.88 -8.98
CA THR A 207 -17.81 -3.65 -9.28
C THR A 207 -18.26 -4.48 -10.46
N GLU A 208 -19.57 -4.75 -10.53
CA GLU A 208 -20.19 -5.48 -11.65
C GLU A 208 -20.05 -4.72 -12.98
N ILE A 209 -20.13 -3.39 -12.95
CA ILE A 209 -19.93 -2.55 -14.15
C ILE A 209 -18.53 -2.76 -14.72
N LEU A 210 -17.50 -2.71 -13.89
CA LEU A 210 -16.12 -2.94 -14.33
C LEU A 210 -15.89 -4.38 -14.77
N ALA A 211 -16.49 -5.36 -14.10
CA ALA A 211 -16.40 -6.75 -14.52
C ALA A 211 -17.00 -6.95 -15.92
N ASN A 212 -18.16 -6.38 -16.20
CA ASN A 212 -18.78 -6.40 -17.52
C ASN A 212 -17.90 -5.71 -18.58
N GLN A 213 -17.37 -4.52 -18.29
CA GLN A 213 -16.45 -3.82 -19.21
C GLN A 213 -15.22 -4.66 -19.56
N HIS A 214 -14.59 -5.26 -18.54
CA HIS A 214 -13.44 -6.16 -18.77
C HIS A 214 -13.83 -7.40 -19.57
N TYR A 215 -15.00 -7.97 -19.31
CA TYR A 215 -15.50 -9.14 -20.03
C TYR A 215 -15.68 -8.83 -21.51
N GLU A 216 -16.37 -7.75 -21.86
CA GLU A 216 -16.59 -7.38 -23.26
C GLU A 216 -15.25 -7.05 -23.96
N THR A 217 -14.40 -6.24 -23.32
CA THR A 217 -13.07 -5.91 -23.87
C THR A 217 -12.22 -7.16 -24.13
N ILE A 218 -12.19 -8.10 -23.20
CA ILE A 218 -11.39 -9.33 -23.33
C ILE A 218 -11.97 -10.25 -24.41
N LYS A 219 -13.29 -10.37 -24.51
CA LYS A 219 -13.95 -11.11 -25.60
C LYS A 219 -13.62 -10.55 -26.98
N GLU A 220 -13.68 -9.23 -27.11
CA GLU A 220 -13.31 -8.56 -28.38
C GLU A 220 -11.85 -8.83 -28.73
N LEU A 221 -10.93 -8.69 -27.79
CA LEU A 221 -9.51 -8.94 -28.01
C LEU A 221 -9.19 -10.40 -28.35
N LEU A 222 -9.97 -11.35 -27.84
CA LEU A 222 -9.81 -12.78 -28.08
C LEU A 222 -10.65 -13.30 -29.24
N PHE A 223 -11.28 -12.39 -29.98
CA PHE A 223 -12.12 -12.80 -31.12
C PHE A 223 -11.34 -13.68 -32.12
N GLY A 224 -11.95 -14.80 -32.54
CA GLY A 224 -11.30 -15.78 -33.41
C GLY A 224 -10.29 -16.71 -32.74
N MET A 225 -10.08 -16.61 -31.42
CA MET A 225 -9.31 -17.58 -30.64
C MET A 225 -10.25 -18.53 -29.90
N ASP A 226 -9.89 -19.81 -29.86
CA ASP A 226 -10.66 -20.84 -29.15
C ASP A 226 -10.40 -20.79 -27.64
N ILE A 227 -10.87 -19.71 -27.01
CA ILE A 227 -10.72 -19.45 -25.56
C ILE A 227 -12.06 -19.06 -24.98
N ARG A 228 -12.61 -19.94 -24.17
CA ARG A 228 -13.89 -19.66 -23.49
C ARG A 228 -13.67 -18.74 -22.30
N VAL A 229 -14.30 -17.57 -22.37
CA VAL A 229 -14.32 -16.54 -21.31
C VAL A 229 -15.73 -16.47 -20.75
N GLU A 230 -15.85 -16.47 -19.42
CA GLU A 230 -17.15 -16.37 -18.75
C GLU A 230 -17.14 -15.24 -17.71
N LEU A 231 -18.35 -14.70 -17.47
CA LEU A 231 -18.58 -13.64 -16.49
C LEU A 231 -19.38 -14.18 -15.31
N LEU A 232 -18.86 -14.03 -14.09
CA LEU A 232 -19.52 -14.45 -12.86
C LEU A 232 -19.64 -13.26 -11.89
N THR A 233 -20.85 -12.73 -11.75
CA THR A 233 -21.19 -11.64 -10.83
C THR A 233 -22.33 -12.07 -9.91
N GLY A 234 -22.66 -11.28 -8.90
CA GLY A 234 -23.78 -11.57 -7.98
C GLY A 234 -25.15 -11.66 -8.66
N SER A 235 -25.31 -11.09 -9.86
CA SER A 235 -26.53 -11.18 -10.67
C SER A 235 -26.66 -12.52 -11.42
N VAL A 236 -25.58 -13.28 -11.62
CA VAL A 236 -25.58 -14.59 -12.31
C VAL A 236 -26.03 -15.69 -11.34
N LYS A 237 -27.22 -16.26 -11.57
CA LYS A 237 -27.87 -17.26 -10.70
C LYS A 237 -28.35 -18.50 -11.48
N GLY A 238 -28.69 -19.53 -10.72
CA GLY A 238 -29.34 -20.76 -11.22
C GLY A 238 -28.53 -21.47 -12.30
N LYS A 239 -29.21 -22.01 -13.32
CA LYS A 239 -28.58 -22.82 -14.37
C LYS A 239 -27.40 -22.18 -15.07
N LYS A 240 -27.39 -20.85 -15.22
CA LYS A 240 -26.24 -20.14 -15.82
C LYS A 240 -25.02 -20.21 -14.93
N ARG A 241 -25.18 -19.98 -13.61
CA ARG A 241 -24.09 -20.13 -12.61
C ARG A 241 -23.58 -21.56 -12.62
N GLU A 242 -24.47 -22.56 -12.55
CA GLU A 242 -24.09 -23.97 -12.55
C GLU A 242 -23.31 -24.36 -13.82
N ALA A 243 -23.71 -23.89 -14.99
CA ALA A 243 -22.99 -24.15 -16.24
C ALA A 243 -21.59 -23.53 -16.26
N ILE A 244 -21.40 -22.32 -15.69
CA ILE A 244 -20.09 -21.68 -15.56
C ILE A 244 -19.20 -22.48 -14.59
N LEU A 245 -19.73 -22.85 -13.43
CA LEU A 245 -19.00 -23.62 -12.41
C LEU A 245 -18.62 -25.01 -12.96
N SER A 246 -19.53 -25.68 -13.65
CA SER A 246 -19.22 -26.94 -14.32
C SER A 246 -18.13 -26.78 -15.38
N GLY A 247 -18.19 -25.74 -16.22
CA GLY A 247 -17.15 -25.45 -17.20
C GLY A 247 -15.78 -25.10 -16.58
N LEU A 248 -15.76 -24.52 -15.37
CA LEU A 248 -14.53 -24.32 -14.62
C LEU A 248 -13.95 -25.65 -14.12
N LEU A 249 -14.80 -26.54 -13.62
CA LEU A 249 -14.37 -27.86 -13.14
C LEU A 249 -13.83 -28.75 -14.26
N THR A 250 -14.45 -28.68 -15.45
CA THR A 250 -13.97 -29.45 -16.63
C THR A 250 -12.75 -28.82 -17.30
N GLY A 251 -12.44 -27.56 -17.01
CA GLY A 251 -11.38 -26.83 -17.68
C GLY A 251 -11.80 -26.18 -19.01
N ASP A 252 -13.07 -26.27 -19.41
CA ASP A 252 -13.59 -25.66 -20.63
C ASP A 252 -13.58 -24.13 -20.52
N VAL A 253 -13.94 -23.59 -19.34
CA VAL A 253 -13.82 -22.15 -19.06
C VAL A 253 -12.37 -21.86 -18.73
N ARG A 254 -11.71 -21.14 -19.61
CA ARG A 254 -10.28 -20.84 -19.52
C ARG A 254 -10.00 -19.53 -18.77
N ILE A 255 -10.87 -18.54 -18.93
CA ILE A 255 -10.78 -17.25 -18.25
C ILE A 255 -12.12 -16.96 -17.57
N LEU A 256 -12.07 -16.69 -16.28
CA LEU A 256 -13.21 -16.21 -15.49
C LEU A 256 -13.03 -14.74 -15.15
N ILE A 257 -14.06 -13.94 -15.40
CA ILE A 257 -14.09 -12.54 -15.00
C ILE A 257 -15.26 -12.35 -14.04
N GLY A 258 -15.09 -11.61 -12.96
CA GLY A 258 -16.20 -11.38 -12.04
C GLY A 258 -15.87 -10.42 -10.90
N THR A 259 -16.78 -10.36 -9.95
CA THR A 259 -16.62 -9.62 -8.70
C THR A 259 -16.17 -10.58 -7.57
N HIS A 260 -16.30 -10.17 -6.32
CA HIS A 260 -16.06 -11.06 -5.16
C HIS A 260 -16.88 -12.37 -5.22
N ALA A 261 -17.98 -12.42 -5.97
CA ALA A 261 -18.76 -13.64 -6.21
C ALA A 261 -17.93 -14.80 -6.83
N VAL A 262 -16.73 -14.53 -7.33
CA VAL A 262 -15.79 -15.55 -7.86
C VAL A 262 -15.14 -16.39 -6.73
N ILE A 263 -15.04 -15.84 -5.52
CA ILE A 263 -14.43 -16.47 -4.34
C ILE A 263 -15.45 -16.83 -3.25
N GLU A 264 -16.73 -16.55 -3.48
CA GLU A 264 -17.83 -16.96 -2.60
C GLU A 264 -18.43 -18.27 -3.13
N ASP A 265 -18.72 -19.20 -2.20
CA ASP A 265 -19.35 -20.50 -2.46
C ASP A 265 -20.80 -20.42 -2.99
#